data_08b324d032404d5c238792c77a9d1b86
#
_entry.id   08b324d032404d5c238792c77a9d1b86
#
_cell.length_a   1.000
_cell.length_b   1.000
_cell.length_c   1.000
_cell.angle_alpha   90.00
_cell.angle_beta   90.00
_cell.angle_gamma   90.00
#
_symmetry.space_group_name_H-M   'P 1'
#
loop_
_entity.id
_entity.type
_entity.pdbx_description
1 polymer ?
#
loop_
_entity_poly.entity_id
_entity_poly.type
_entity_poly.pdbx_seq_one_letter_code
_entity_poly.pdbx_strand_id
1 'polypeptide(L)'
;MSNKASHHLFDLIKSLSKSEKRYFKLYSSRHTIGEENGYLRLFDFIDRMDTYQEDLIYMHFKDQPLLNKFSITKARLYNNILKSLNAYYASSSIDAQLFQSLHCADILFNKGLYKQCEKVLRSAEKQAKKNERYVILMEIKQQQRKLVENEFYTDF
;
A
#
# COMPACT_ATOMS: atom_id res chain seq x y z
N MET A 1 3.76 6.67 30.54
CA MET A 1 4.56 6.18 29.40
C MET A 1 4.01 6.80 28.13
N SER A 2 4.76 7.71 27.51
CA SER A 2 4.34 8.43 26.31
C SER A 2 4.17 7.48 25.13
N ASN A 3 3.04 7.58 24.48
CA ASN A 3 2.56 6.69 23.43
C ASN A 3 3.38 6.87 22.14
N LYS A 4 4.49 6.14 21.96
CA LYS A 4 5.34 6.16 20.74
C LYS A 4 4.55 6.03 19.43
N ALA A 5 3.41 5.33 19.44
CA ALA A 5 2.56 5.16 18.27
C ALA A 5 1.92 6.47 17.75
N SER A 6 1.80 7.49 18.59
CA SER A 6 1.24 8.80 18.21
C SER A 6 2.17 9.60 17.30
N HIS A 7 3.50 9.50 17.52
CA HIS A 7 4.47 10.21 16.70
C HIS A 7 4.63 9.64 15.28
N HIS A 8 4.49 8.32 15.10
CA HIS A 8 4.67 7.68 13.79
C HIS A 8 3.76 8.24 12.70
N LEU A 9 2.48 8.50 13.02
CA LEU A 9 1.56 9.10 12.04
C LEU A 9 1.97 10.55 11.71
N PHE A 10 2.32 11.33 12.72
CA PHE A 10 2.78 12.71 12.54
C PHE A 10 4.05 12.74 11.70
N ASP A 11 5.05 11.93 12.05
CA ASP A 11 6.33 11.85 11.35
C ASP A 11 6.12 11.45 9.88
N LEU A 12 5.25 10.46 9.63
CA LEU A 12 4.90 10.04 8.26
C LEU A 12 4.28 11.21 7.48
N ILE A 13 3.28 11.90 8.04
CA ILE A 13 2.61 13.02 7.36
C ILE A 13 3.61 14.15 7.07
N LYS A 14 4.49 14.46 8.03
CA LYS A 14 5.51 15.50 7.85
C LYS A 14 6.57 15.15 6.81
N SER A 15 6.89 13.87 6.65
CA SER A 15 7.86 13.40 5.66
C SER A 15 7.35 13.48 4.22
N LEU A 16 6.03 13.58 4.01
CA LEU A 16 5.45 13.58 2.67
C LEU A 16 5.78 14.88 1.90
N SER A 17 6.19 14.71 0.66
CA SER A 17 6.30 15.80 -0.31
C SER A 17 4.93 16.39 -0.68
N LYS A 18 4.91 17.57 -1.29
CA LYS A 18 3.67 18.21 -1.78
C LYS A 18 2.91 17.33 -2.78
N SER A 19 3.63 16.62 -3.66
CA SER A 19 3.06 15.71 -4.65
C SER A 19 2.43 14.48 -4.01
N GLU A 20 3.08 13.88 -3.02
CA GLU A 20 2.56 12.73 -2.27
C GLU A 20 1.32 13.10 -1.45
N LYS A 21 1.31 14.27 -0.77
CA LYS A 21 0.13 14.79 -0.06
C LYS A 21 -1.05 14.99 -1.01
N ARG A 22 -0.80 15.57 -2.19
CA ARG A 22 -1.83 15.73 -3.23
C ARG A 22 -2.35 14.37 -3.72
N TYR A 23 -1.43 13.43 -3.99
CA TYR A 23 -1.81 12.09 -4.44
C TYR A 23 -2.62 11.35 -3.37
N PHE A 24 -2.20 11.39 -2.10
CA PHE A 24 -2.94 10.79 -1.00
C PHE A 24 -4.39 11.30 -0.93
N LYS A 25 -4.60 12.61 -1.05
CA LYS A 25 -5.96 13.20 -1.04
C LYS A 25 -6.82 12.69 -2.20
N LEU A 26 -6.25 12.60 -3.41
CA LEU A 26 -6.93 12.06 -4.58
C LEU A 26 -7.19 10.54 -4.45
N TYR A 27 -6.25 9.81 -3.89
CA TYR A 27 -6.38 8.38 -3.66
C TYR A 27 -7.49 8.09 -2.64
N SER A 28 -7.50 8.81 -1.54
CA SER A 28 -8.53 8.67 -0.51
C SER A 28 -9.92 9.01 -1.05
N SER A 29 -10.07 10.07 -1.83
CA SER A 29 -11.38 10.46 -2.39
C SER A 29 -12.01 9.43 -3.33
N ARG A 30 -11.21 8.50 -3.88
CA ARG A 30 -11.70 7.44 -4.77
C ARG A 30 -12.05 6.13 -4.06
N HIS A 31 -11.55 5.92 -2.85
CA HIS A 31 -11.56 4.60 -2.18
C HIS A 31 -12.40 4.56 -0.90
N THR A 32 -12.99 5.68 -0.49
CA THR A 32 -13.80 5.76 0.73
C THR A 32 -15.20 6.31 0.44
N ILE A 33 -16.23 5.52 0.72
CA ILE A 33 -17.63 5.93 0.62
C ILE A 33 -18.10 6.25 2.05
N GLY A 34 -18.45 7.52 2.31
CA GLY A 34 -19.21 7.94 3.48
C GLY A 34 -18.45 8.41 4.73
N GLU A 35 -17.24 7.94 5.03
CA GLU A 35 -16.42 8.41 6.18
C GLU A 35 -15.25 9.32 5.78
N GLU A 36 -15.18 9.68 4.52
CA GLU A 36 -14.03 10.36 3.88
C GLU A 36 -13.62 11.67 4.52
N ASN A 37 -14.59 12.44 4.93
CA ASN A 37 -14.35 13.80 5.38
C ASN A 37 -13.55 13.84 6.71
N GLY A 38 -13.73 12.86 7.59
CA GLY A 38 -13.06 12.80 8.89
C GLY A 38 -11.57 12.52 8.80
N TYR A 39 -11.17 11.52 7.97
CA TYR A 39 -9.75 11.14 7.82
C TYR A 39 -8.94 12.22 7.10
N LEU A 40 -9.49 12.83 6.03
CA LEU A 40 -8.82 13.91 5.32
C LEU A 40 -8.72 15.18 6.18
N ARG A 41 -9.76 15.48 6.95
CA ARG A 41 -9.72 16.59 7.92
C ARG A 41 -8.67 16.37 9.00
N LEU A 42 -8.57 15.14 9.53
CA LEU A 42 -7.54 14.77 10.50
C LEU A 42 -6.15 14.88 9.89
N PHE A 43 -5.96 14.38 8.67
CA PHE A 43 -4.71 14.51 7.94
C PHE A 43 -4.30 15.97 7.78
N ASP A 44 -5.20 16.83 7.29
CA ASP A 44 -4.94 18.24 7.07
C ASP A 44 -4.64 18.99 8.39
N PHE A 45 -5.30 18.61 9.46
CA PHE A 45 -5.07 19.20 10.78
C PHE A 45 -3.67 18.83 11.30
N ILE A 46 -3.31 17.55 11.24
CA ILE A 46 -1.97 17.08 11.64
C ILE A 46 -0.88 17.67 10.74
N ASP A 47 -1.13 17.81 9.45
CA ASP A 47 -0.17 18.39 8.51
C ASP A 47 0.18 19.86 8.81
N ARG A 48 -0.75 20.61 9.39
CA ARG A 48 -0.54 22.01 9.78
C ARG A 48 0.14 22.19 11.14
N MET A 49 0.19 21.12 11.96
CA MET A 49 0.85 21.20 13.28
C MET A 49 2.37 21.29 13.13
N ASP A 50 3.02 22.16 13.88
CA ASP A 50 4.49 22.23 13.94
C ASP A 50 5.07 21.11 14.81
N THR A 51 4.39 20.81 15.90
CA THR A 51 4.71 19.72 16.85
C THR A 51 3.47 18.91 17.13
N TYR A 52 3.65 17.60 17.36
CA TYR A 52 2.51 16.74 17.65
C TYR A 52 1.93 17.04 19.05
N GLN A 53 0.66 17.43 19.07
CA GLN A 53 -0.09 17.69 20.30
C GLN A 53 -1.47 17.03 20.23
N GLU A 54 -1.61 15.90 20.89
CA GLU A 54 -2.83 15.09 20.81
C GLU A 54 -4.03 15.83 21.43
N ASP A 55 -3.78 16.64 22.48
CA ASP A 55 -4.82 17.44 23.13
C ASP A 55 -5.48 18.43 22.18
N LEU A 56 -4.72 19.05 21.28
CA LEU A 56 -5.28 19.95 20.25
C LEU A 56 -6.19 19.22 19.27
N ILE A 57 -5.89 17.97 18.97
CA ILE A 57 -6.74 17.14 18.11
C ILE A 57 -8.07 16.85 18.82
N TYR A 58 -8.03 16.46 20.11
CA TYR A 58 -9.24 16.25 20.91
C TYR A 58 -10.09 17.51 21.05
N MET A 59 -9.47 18.67 21.22
CA MET A 59 -10.17 19.94 21.28
C MET A 59 -10.84 20.32 19.95
N HIS A 60 -10.10 20.13 18.83
CA HIS A 60 -10.59 20.53 17.50
C HIS A 60 -11.70 19.63 16.97
N PHE A 61 -11.60 18.31 17.24
CA PHE A 61 -12.57 17.31 16.76
C PHE A 61 -13.56 16.87 17.83
N LYS A 62 -13.74 17.68 18.89
CA LYS A 62 -14.67 17.40 19.96
C LYS A 62 -16.04 16.96 19.42
N ASP A 63 -16.62 15.94 20.02
CA ASP A 63 -17.93 15.35 19.67
C ASP A 63 -18.03 14.73 18.27
N GLN A 64 -16.89 14.52 17.55
CA GLN A 64 -16.89 13.85 16.27
C GLN A 64 -16.64 12.34 16.41
N PRO A 65 -17.31 11.49 15.60
CA PRO A 65 -17.19 10.02 15.68
C PRO A 65 -15.76 9.49 15.56
N LEU A 66 -14.88 10.23 14.87
CA LEU A 66 -13.47 9.84 14.68
C LEU A 66 -12.68 9.72 15.99
N LEU A 67 -13.11 10.40 17.06
CA LEU A 67 -12.47 10.33 18.37
C LEU A 67 -12.92 9.13 19.21
N ASN A 68 -14.09 8.54 18.94
CA ASN A 68 -14.62 7.43 19.73
C ASN A 68 -13.66 6.22 19.78
N LYS A 69 -12.88 6.00 18.72
CA LYS A 69 -11.84 4.98 18.63
C LYS A 69 -10.57 5.58 18.01
N PHE A 70 -10.07 6.65 18.60
CA PHE A 70 -9.03 7.49 18.00
C PHE A 70 -7.74 6.72 17.66
N SER A 71 -7.31 5.76 18.48
CA SER A 71 -6.15 4.92 18.18
C SER A 71 -6.36 4.09 16.90
N ILE A 72 -7.56 3.57 16.69
CA ILE A 72 -7.93 2.84 15.47
C ILE A 72 -7.98 3.80 14.27
N THR A 73 -8.53 4.99 14.46
CA THR A 73 -8.57 6.04 13.42
C THR A 73 -7.15 6.42 12.97
N LYS A 74 -6.22 6.63 13.92
CA LYS A 74 -4.80 6.89 13.62
C LYS A 74 -4.17 5.74 12.83
N ALA A 75 -4.37 4.50 13.26
CA ALA A 75 -3.83 3.33 12.59
C ALA A 75 -4.39 3.17 11.16
N ARG A 76 -5.69 3.40 10.97
CA ARG A 76 -6.32 3.36 9.64
C ARG A 76 -5.78 4.46 8.72
N LEU A 77 -5.65 5.69 9.23
CA LEU A 77 -5.09 6.80 8.45
C LEU A 77 -3.64 6.50 8.04
N TYR A 78 -2.81 6.03 8.98
CA TYR A 78 -1.44 5.61 8.71
C TYR A 78 -1.37 4.55 7.59
N ASN A 79 -2.17 3.50 7.68
CA ASN A 79 -2.22 2.44 6.67
C ASN A 79 -2.74 2.95 5.32
N ASN A 80 -3.70 3.86 5.29
CA ASN A 80 -4.19 4.45 4.05
C ASN A 80 -3.13 5.32 3.36
N ILE A 81 -2.34 6.07 4.12
CA ILE A 81 -1.20 6.82 3.59
C ILE A 81 -0.18 5.84 2.98
N LEU A 82 0.19 4.76 3.68
CA LEU A 82 1.11 3.75 3.13
C LEU A 82 0.58 3.09 1.85
N LYS A 83 -0.71 2.76 1.80
CA LYS A 83 -1.35 2.22 0.59
C LYS A 83 -1.27 3.21 -0.58
N SER A 84 -1.50 4.50 -0.32
CA SER A 84 -1.39 5.52 -1.35
C SER A 84 0.05 5.70 -1.84
N LEU A 85 1.04 5.66 -0.93
CA LEU A 85 2.45 5.72 -1.29
C LEU A 85 2.88 4.49 -2.11
N ASN A 86 2.42 3.30 -1.71
CA ASN A 86 2.67 2.08 -2.49
C ASN A 86 2.13 2.20 -3.92
N ALA A 87 0.92 2.71 -4.09
CA ALA A 87 0.34 2.97 -5.42
C ALA A 87 1.10 4.06 -6.19
N TYR A 88 1.51 5.13 -5.50
CA TYR A 88 2.28 6.24 -6.09
C TYR A 88 3.63 5.78 -6.62
N TYR A 89 4.30 4.90 -5.89
CA TYR A 89 5.63 4.38 -6.22
C TYR A 89 5.63 3.03 -6.92
N ALA A 90 4.48 2.47 -7.30
CA ALA A 90 4.36 1.14 -7.90
C ALA A 90 5.22 0.95 -9.17
N SER A 91 5.48 2.04 -9.91
CA SER A 91 6.31 2.02 -11.13
C SER A 91 7.67 2.73 -10.96
N SER A 92 8.04 3.13 -9.73
CA SER A 92 9.21 3.97 -9.48
C SER A 92 10.55 3.25 -9.69
N SER A 93 10.58 1.94 -9.53
CA SER A 93 11.78 1.12 -9.71
C SER A 93 11.46 -0.20 -10.38
N ILE A 94 12.50 -0.83 -10.95
CA ILE A 94 12.38 -2.18 -11.52
C ILE A 94 11.93 -3.19 -10.46
N ASP A 95 12.44 -3.09 -9.27
CA ASP A 95 12.09 -4.01 -8.18
C ASP A 95 10.60 -3.87 -7.80
N ALA A 96 10.09 -2.63 -7.69
CA ALA A 96 8.67 -2.38 -7.43
C ALA A 96 7.76 -2.97 -8.54
N GLN A 97 8.15 -2.79 -9.80
CA GLN A 97 7.43 -3.36 -10.95
C GLN A 97 7.45 -4.89 -10.95
N LEU A 98 8.60 -5.50 -10.60
CA LEU A 98 8.73 -6.95 -10.51
C LEU A 98 7.90 -7.54 -9.37
N PHE A 99 7.91 -6.93 -8.17
CA PHE A 99 7.05 -7.33 -7.06
C PHE A 99 5.56 -7.19 -7.40
N GLN A 100 5.18 -6.11 -8.09
CA GLN A 100 3.82 -5.95 -8.59
C GLN A 100 3.43 -7.07 -9.57
N SER A 101 4.35 -7.45 -10.47
CA SER A 101 4.11 -8.54 -11.42
C SER A 101 3.94 -9.89 -10.72
N LEU A 102 4.76 -10.18 -9.71
CA LEU A 102 4.62 -11.39 -8.88
C LEU A 102 3.25 -11.42 -8.17
N HIS A 103 2.83 -10.32 -7.58
CA HIS A 103 1.53 -10.24 -6.94
C HIS A 103 0.36 -10.42 -7.92
N CYS A 104 0.43 -9.82 -9.11
CA CYS A 104 -0.55 -10.04 -10.17
C CYS A 104 -0.59 -11.51 -10.63
N ALA A 105 0.58 -12.15 -10.75
CA ALA A 105 0.66 -13.55 -11.12
C ALA A 105 0.00 -14.45 -10.07
N ASP A 106 0.21 -14.18 -8.78
CA ASP A 106 -0.44 -14.90 -7.68
C ASP A 106 -1.97 -14.75 -7.71
N ILE A 107 -2.47 -13.54 -7.94
CA ILE A 107 -3.92 -13.30 -8.11
C ILE A 107 -4.48 -14.11 -9.27
N LEU A 108 -3.79 -14.12 -10.42
CA LEU A 108 -4.22 -14.86 -11.62
C LEU A 108 -4.21 -16.37 -11.38
N PHE A 109 -3.19 -16.87 -10.70
CA PHE A 109 -3.08 -18.28 -10.31
C PHE A 109 -4.27 -18.70 -9.44
N ASN A 110 -4.59 -17.94 -8.39
CA ASN A 110 -5.69 -18.22 -7.48
C ASN A 110 -7.08 -18.12 -8.16
N LYS A 111 -7.16 -17.44 -9.30
CA LYS A 111 -8.37 -17.38 -10.15
C LYS A 111 -8.43 -18.50 -11.19
N GLY A 112 -7.46 -19.41 -11.26
CA GLY A 112 -7.37 -20.46 -12.27
C GLY A 112 -6.99 -19.95 -13.68
N LEU A 113 -6.53 -18.71 -13.79
CA LEU A 113 -6.15 -18.08 -15.05
C LEU A 113 -4.67 -18.37 -15.40
N TYR A 114 -4.31 -19.65 -15.46
CA TYR A 114 -2.93 -20.12 -15.54
C TYR A 114 -2.16 -19.59 -16.76
N LYS A 115 -2.78 -19.58 -17.96
CA LYS A 115 -2.15 -19.02 -19.17
C LYS A 115 -1.81 -17.54 -19.06
N GLN A 116 -2.66 -16.75 -18.37
CA GLN A 116 -2.40 -15.34 -18.13
C GLN A 116 -1.31 -15.17 -17.08
N CYS A 117 -1.33 -15.98 -16.01
CA CYS A 117 -0.30 -16.03 -14.98
C CYS A 117 1.07 -16.32 -15.61
N GLU A 118 1.18 -17.35 -16.45
CA GLU A 118 2.40 -17.71 -17.17
C GLU A 118 2.93 -16.53 -18.01
N LYS A 119 2.06 -15.84 -18.74
CA LYS A 119 2.45 -14.68 -19.56
C LYS A 119 3.06 -13.56 -18.71
N VAL A 120 2.47 -13.27 -17.55
CA VAL A 120 2.98 -12.25 -16.60
C VAL A 120 4.36 -12.69 -16.07
N LEU A 121 4.49 -13.93 -15.62
CA LEU A 121 5.75 -14.45 -15.09
C LEU A 121 6.87 -14.48 -16.13
N ARG A 122 6.59 -14.86 -17.39
CA ARG A 122 7.57 -14.80 -18.49
C ARG A 122 8.07 -13.38 -18.77
N SER A 123 7.15 -12.39 -18.70
CA SER A 123 7.54 -10.99 -18.87
C SER A 123 8.42 -10.50 -17.71
N ALA A 124 8.04 -10.82 -16.48
CA ALA A 124 8.81 -10.50 -15.28
C ALA A 124 10.21 -11.16 -15.30
N GLU A 125 10.30 -12.42 -15.74
CA GLU A 125 11.58 -13.13 -15.89
C GLU A 125 12.54 -12.40 -16.83
N LYS A 126 12.05 -11.96 -18.00
CA LYS A 126 12.88 -11.20 -18.96
C LYS A 126 13.40 -9.90 -18.34
N GLN A 127 12.55 -9.19 -17.60
CA GLN A 127 12.94 -7.95 -16.93
C GLN A 127 13.93 -8.20 -15.78
N ALA A 128 13.69 -9.23 -14.96
CA ALA A 128 14.57 -9.58 -13.86
C ALA A 128 15.96 -9.97 -14.36
N LYS A 129 16.07 -10.78 -15.43
CA LYS A 129 17.35 -11.14 -16.08
C LYS A 129 18.06 -9.92 -16.64
N LYS A 130 17.34 -9.05 -17.37
CA LYS A 130 17.91 -7.83 -17.98
C LYS A 130 18.52 -6.88 -16.95
N ASN A 131 17.92 -6.82 -15.76
CA ASN A 131 18.33 -5.90 -14.70
C ASN A 131 19.09 -6.59 -13.56
N GLU A 132 19.52 -7.85 -13.75
CA GLU A 132 20.33 -8.63 -12.80
C GLU A 132 19.67 -8.77 -11.41
N ARG A 133 18.33 -8.88 -11.37
CA ARG A 133 17.54 -9.05 -10.13
C ARG A 133 17.41 -10.54 -9.78
N TYR A 134 18.50 -11.19 -9.46
CA TYR A 134 18.58 -12.64 -9.29
C TYR A 134 17.72 -13.18 -8.15
N VAL A 135 17.60 -12.47 -7.04
CA VAL A 135 16.73 -12.87 -5.90
C VAL A 135 15.28 -12.91 -6.35
N ILE A 136 14.81 -11.85 -7.03
CA ILE A 136 13.43 -11.80 -7.54
C ILE A 136 13.23 -12.83 -8.66
N LEU A 137 14.26 -13.09 -9.46
CA LEU A 137 14.23 -14.14 -10.48
C LEU A 137 14.01 -15.54 -9.88
N MET A 138 14.62 -15.82 -8.73
CA MET A 138 14.37 -17.09 -8.01
C MET A 138 12.90 -17.21 -7.58
N GLU A 139 12.30 -16.15 -7.08
CA GLU A 139 10.88 -16.13 -6.71
C GLU A 139 9.96 -16.34 -7.93
N ILE A 140 10.29 -15.68 -9.05
CA ILE A 140 9.58 -15.90 -10.33
C ILE A 140 9.67 -17.38 -10.74
N LYS A 141 10.84 -18.01 -10.60
CA LYS A 141 11.03 -19.43 -10.94
C LYS A 141 10.22 -20.35 -10.02
N GLN A 142 10.09 -20.03 -8.74
CA GLN A 142 9.24 -20.79 -7.82
C GLN A 142 7.77 -20.72 -8.23
N GLN A 143 7.27 -19.54 -8.62
CA GLN A 143 5.89 -19.40 -9.11
C GLN A 143 5.66 -20.10 -10.45
N GLN A 144 6.63 -20.06 -11.36
CA GLN A 144 6.58 -20.83 -12.63
C GLN A 144 6.53 -22.34 -12.37
N ARG A 145 7.29 -22.84 -11.40
CA ARG A 145 7.25 -24.25 -10.98
C ARG A 145 5.87 -24.66 -10.46
N LYS A 146 5.23 -23.84 -9.61
CA LYS A 146 3.86 -24.11 -9.15
C LYS A 146 2.84 -24.24 -10.28
N LEU A 147 3.00 -23.47 -11.37
CA LEU A 147 2.14 -23.60 -12.54
C LEU A 147 2.31 -24.99 -13.20
N VAL A 148 3.54 -25.41 -13.42
CA VAL A 148 3.83 -26.71 -14.03
C VAL A 148 3.29 -27.85 -13.16
N GLU A 149 3.52 -27.80 -11.84
CA GLU A 149 3.00 -28.78 -10.90
C GLU A 149 1.47 -28.87 -10.96
N ASN A 150 0.78 -27.72 -11.05
CA ASN A 150 -0.67 -27.69 -11.11
C ASN A 150 -1.24 -28.24 -12.42
N GLU A 151 -0.58 -28.00 -13.57
CA GLU A 151 -0.98 -28.59 -14.85
C GLU A 151 -0.90 -30.13 -14.82
N PHE A 152 0.12 -30.68 -14.17
CA PHE A 152 0.25 -32.14 -14.03
C PHE A 152 -0.82 -32.78 -13.14
N TYR A 153 -1.41 -32.04 -12.20
CA TYR A 153 -2.48 -32.57 -11.29
C TYR A 153 -3.89 -32.31 -11.81
N THR A 154 -4.09 -31.48 -12.81
CA THR A 154 -5.42 -31.17 -13.37
C THR A 154 -5.78 -32.02 -14.60
N ASP A 155 -4.81 -32.76 -15.16
CA ASP A 155 -5.02 -33.68 -16.28
C ASP A 155 -5.35 -35.13 -15.86
N PHE A 156 -5.69 -35.35 -14.59
CA PHE A 156 -6.25 -36.57 -14.03
C PHE A 156 -7.66 -36.32 -13.49
#